data_6ba09207089244b4b2069853630da46b
#
_entry.id   6ba09207089244b4b2069853630da46b
#
_cell.length_a   1.000
_cell.length_b   1.000
_cell.length_c   1.000
_cell.angle_alpha   90.00
_cell.angle_beta   90.00
_cell.angle_gamma   90.00
#
_symmetry.space_group_name_H-M   'P 1'
#
loop_
_entity.id
_entity.type
_entity.pdbx_description
1 polymer ?
#
loop_
_entity_poly.entity_id
_entity_poly.type
_entity_poly.pdbx_seq_one_letter_code
_entity_poly.pdbx_strand_id
1 'polypeptide(L)'
;MNKQYLYIEPYTLFFEKDKKVLLYNTMDQKFTLIEVDGSLSPIVEKLKEQKCIEILPSQLENKSINRFVEELRAGFNGDILPGSANEVAPAVFHPVINN
;
A
#
# COMPACT_ATOMS: atom_id res chain seq x y z
N MET A 1 15.72 15.73 -3.43
CA MET A 1 14.59 15.56 -2.54
C MET A 1 14.15 14.10 -2.54
N ASN A 2 14.02 13.54 -1.37
CA ASN A 2 13.68 12.12 -1.27
C ASN A 2 12.19 11.88 -1.50
N LYS A 3 11.90 10.95 -2.38
CA LYS A 3 10.53 10.53 -2.61
C LYS A 3 10.24 9.30 -1.77
N GLN A 4 8.97 9.12 -1.45
CA GLN A 4 8.52 7.95 -0.72
C GLN A 4 7.44 7.25 -1.54
N TYR A 5 7.40 5.95 -1.43
CA TYR A 5 6.46 5.13 -2.19
C TYR A 5 5.71 4.21 -1.26
N LEU A 6 4.41 4.17 -1.44
CA LEU A 6 3.53 3.26 -0.72
C LEU A 6 3.28 2.06 -1.63
N TYR A 7 3.47 0.86 -1.11
CA TYR A 7 3.29 -0.33 -1.92
C TYR A 7 2.48 -1.39 -1.19
N ILE A 8 1.83 -2.24 -1.98
CA ILE A 8 1.12 -3.42 -1.50
C ILE A 8 1.96 -4.63 -1.91
N GLU A 9 2.18 -5.55 -0.98
CA GLU A 9 2.96 -6.75 -1.26
C GLU A 9 2.32 -7.56 -2.37
N PRO A 10 3.13 -8.14 -3.27
CA PRO A 10 2.57 -8.92 -4.39
C PRO A 10 1.74 -10.12 -3.95
N TYR A 11 2.01 -10.67 -2.76
CA TYR A 11 1.26 -11.81 -2.26
C TYR A 11 -0.06 -11.40 -1.58
N THR A 12 -0.33 -10.11 -1.48
CA THR A 12 -1.55 -9.61 -0.85
C THR A 12 -2.58 -9.28 -1.92
N LEU A 13 -3.78 -9.83 -1.76
CA LEU A 13 -4.90 -9.50 -2.62
C LEU A 13 -5.60 -8.26 -2.07
N PHE A 14 -5.92 -7.34 -2.97
CA PHE A 14 -6.43 -6.03 -2.60
C PHE A 14 -7.79 -5.84 -3.28
N PHE A 15 -8.84 -5.72 -2.48
CA PHE A 15 -10.19 -5.52 -2.98
C PHE A 15 -10.80 -4.27 -2.34
N GLU A 16 -11.58 -3.54 -3.13
CA GLU A 16 -12.29 -2.38 -2.60
C GLU A 16 -13.75 -2.48 -3.02
N LYS A 17 -14.65 -2.29 -2.05
CA LYS A 17 -16.07 -2.29 -2.29
C LYS A 17 -16.77 -1.53 -1.18
N ASP A 18 -17.72 -0.67 -1.55
CA ASP A 18 -18.57 0.05 -0.60
C ASP A 18 -17.76 0.82 0.45
N LYS A 19 -16.72 1.53 -0.01
CA LYS A 19 -15.85 2.32 0.83
C LYS A 19 -15.12 1.48 1.89
N LYS A 20 -14.83 0.25 1.54
CA LYS A 20 -14.02 -0.64 2.39
C LYS A 20 -12.98 -1.31 1.54
N VAL A 21 -11.80 -1.50 2.12
CA VAL A 21 -10.72 -2.26 1.50
C VAL A 21 -10.58 -3.56 2.26
N LEU A 22 -10.59 -4.64 1.52
CA LEU A 22 -10.32 -5.96 2.07
C LEU A 22 -8.96 -6.40 1.55
N LEU A 23 -8.06 -6.69 2.47
CA LEU A 23 -6.74 -7.23 2.16
C LEU A 23 -6.70 -8.68 2.59
N TYR A 24 -6.29 -9.55 1.68
CA TYR A 24 -6.07 -10.94 2.01
C TYR A 24 -4.60 -11.26 1.82
N ASN A 25 -3.93 -11.57 2.91
CA ASN A 25 -2.52 -11.94 2.90
C ASN A 25 -2.41 -13.43 2.63
N THR A 26 -1.93 -13.78 1.43
CA THR A 26 -1.90 -15.18 1.04
C THR A 26 -0.81 -15.97 1.76
N MET A 27 0.14 -15.28 2.38
CA MET A 27 1.22 -15.95 3.10
C MET A 27 0.77 -16.47 4.46
N ASP A 28 0.01 -15.67 5.20
CA ASP A 28 -0.48 -16.08 6.52
C ASP A 28 -1.97 -16.38 6.53
N GLN A 29 -2.63 -16.18 5.39
CA GLN A 29 -4.06 -16.48 5.19
C GLN A 29 -4.97 -15.66 6.12
N LYS A 30 -4.58 -14.40 6.37
CA LYS A 30 -5.35 -13.51 7.21
C LYS A 30 -5.98 -12.40 6.40
N PHE A 31 -7.13 -11.93 6.88
CA PHE A 31 -7.86 -10.82 6.28
C PHE A 31 -7.70 -9.57 7.12
N THR A 32 -7.66 -8.43 6.46
CA THR A 32 -7.71 -7.13 7.11
C THR A 32 -8.76 -6.30 6.40
N LEU A 33 -9.66 -5.70 7.16
CA LEU A 33 -10.71 -4.84 6.61
C LEU A 33 -10.48 -3.42 7.08
N ILE A 34 -10.44 -2.49 6.14
CA ILE A 34 -10.16 -1.09 6.42
C ILE A 34 -11.25 -0.23 5.81
N GLU A 35 -11.79 0.71 6.60
CA GLU A 35 -12.77 1.65 6.08
C GLU A 35 -12.08 2.79 5.36
N VAL A 36 -12.69 3.24 4.27
CA VAL A 36 -12.13 4.25 3.39
C VAL A 36 -12.97 5.51 3.48
N ASP A 37 -12.36 6.60 3.97
CA ASP A 37 -13.02 7.90 3.97
C ASP A 37 -12.58 8.71 2.74
N GLY A 38 -13.06 9.96 2.67
CA GLY A 38 -12.77 10.82 1.53
C GLY A 38 -11.29 11.14 1.36
N SER A 39 -10.55 11.18 2.46
CA SER A 39 -9.12 11.46 2.41
C SER A 39 -8.34 10.28 1.85
N LEU A 40 -8.75 9.09 2.21
CA LEU A 40 -8.05 7.86 1.81
C LEU A 40 -8.46 7.40 0.42
N SER A 41 -9.64 7.77 -0.04
CA SER A 41 -10.18 7.27 -1.30
C SER A 41 -9.25 7.47 -2.49
N PRO A 42 -8.63 8.65 -2.71
CA PRO A 42 -7.71 8.80 -3.85
C PRO A 42 -6.52 7.85 -3.80
N ILE A 43 -6.02 7.57 -2.60
CA ILE A 43 -4.90 6.65 -2.42
C ILE A 43 -5.33 5.24 -2.82
N VAL A 44 -6.49 4.82 -2.35
CA VAL A 44 -7.04 3.50 -2.63
C VAL A 44 -7.26 3.31 -4.13
N GLU A 45 -7.80 4.33 -4.80
CA GLU A 45 -8.04 4.23 -6.24
C GLU A 45 -6.74 4.03 -7.01
N LYS A 46 -5.69 4.73 -6.62
CA LYS A 46 -4.39 4.54 -7.27
C LYS A 46 -3.82 3.16 -7.00
N LEU A 47 -3.97 2.67 -5.78
CA LEU A 47 -3.45 1.35 -5.42
C LEU A 47 -4.18 0.21 -6.12
N LYS A 48 -5.44 0.43 -6.50
CA LYS A 48 -6.17 -0.56 -7.28
C LYS A 48 -5.53 -0.76 -8.65
N GLU A 49 -4.99 0.30 -9.22
CA GLU A 49 -4.38 0.24 -10.54
C GLU A 49 -2.89 -0.06 -10.48
N GLN A 50 -2.21 0.55 -9.52
CA GLN A 50 -0.76 0.41 -9.38
C GLN A 50 -0.46 0.01 -7.95
N LYS A 51 0.20 -1.11 -7.77
CA LYS A 51 0.50 -1.61 -6.43
C LYS A 51 1.62 -0.86 -5.74
N CYS A 52 2.23 0.09 -6.41
CA CYS A 52 3.28 0.93 -5.84
C CYS A 52 3.07 2.35 -6.35
N ILE A 53 2.83 3.30 -5.44
CA ILE A 53 2.54 4.68 -5.81
C ILE A 53 3.39 5.63 -5.00
N GLU A 54 3.66 6.80 -5.56
CA GLU A 54 4.36 7.84 -4.82
C GLU A 54 3.41 8.41 -3.77
N ILE A 55 3.94 8.64 -2.57
CA ILE A 55 3.17 9.27 -1.51
C ILE A 55 3.97 10.46 -0.95
N LEU A 56 3.26 11.57 -0.72
CA LEU A 56 3.88 12.79 -0.26
C LEU A 56 3.92 12.82 1.26
N PRO A 57 4.94 13.43 1.86
CA PRO A 57 4.97 13.56 3.32
C PRO A 57 3.72 14.24 3.88
N SER A 58 3.16 15.22 3.16
CA SER A 58 1.95 15.88 3.61
C SER A 58 0.75 14.94 3.66
N GLN A 59 0.71 13.96 2.77
CA GLN A 59 -0.35 12.95 2.80
C GLN A 59 -0.25 12.07 4.03
N LEU A 60 0.99 11.75 4.43
CA LEU A 60 1.21 10.92 5.62
C LEU A 60 0.85 11.62 6.92
N GLU A 61 0.69 12.94 6.89
CA GLU A 61 0.21 13.68 8.06
C GLU A 61 -1.29 13.53 8.26
N ASN A 62 -2.00 13.09 7.24
CA ASN A 62 -3.43 12.82 7.35
C ASN A 62 -3.64 11.57 8.18
N LYS A 63 -4.52 11.66 9.18
CA LYS A 63 -4.74 10.56 10.12
C LYS A 63 -5.24 9.29 9.44
N SER A 64 -6.16 9.45 8.50
CA SER A 64 -6.73 8.29 7.80
C SER A 64 -5.69 7.59 6.95
N ILE A 65 -4.87 8.36 6.25
CA ILE A 65 -3.82 7.79 5.40
C ILE A 65 -2.75 7.15 6.26
N ASN A 66 -2.36 7.83 7.34
CA ASN A 66 -1.35 7.28 8.25
C ASN A 66 -1.84 5.97 8.86
N ARG A 67 -3.10 5.94 9.28
CA ARG A 67 -3.68 4.72 9.86
C ARG A 67 -3.70 3.59 8.86
N PHE A 68 -4.03 3.89 7.61
CA PHE A 68 -4.01 2.89 6.54
C PHE A 68 -2.63 2.27 6.39
N VAL A 69 -1.58 3.10 6.40
CA VAL A 69 -0.21 2.63 6.33
C VAL A 69 0.14 1.75 7.52
N GLU A 70 -0.29 2.16 8.73
CA GLU A 70 -0.05 1.37 9.93
C GLU A 70 -0.72 0.00 9.84
N GLU A 71 -1.94 -0.04 9.31
CA GLU A 71 -2.65 -1.31 9.14
C GLU A 71 -1.94 -2.20 8.12
N LEU A 72 -1.43 -1.61 7.04
CA LEU A 72 -0.67 -2.39 6.07
C LEU A 72 0.56 -3.01 6.71
N ARG A 73 1.28 -2.22 7.50
CA ARG A 73 2.49 -2.71 8.17
C ARG A 73 2.17 -3.81 9.17
N ALA A 74 1.12 -3.61 9.95
CA ALA A 74 0.75 -4.56 11.00
C ALA A 74 0.41 -5.93 10.42
N GLY A 75 -0.20 -5.95 9.23
CA GLY A 75 -0.55 -7.22 8.59
C GLY A 75 0.48 -7.73 7.60
N PHE A 76 1.61 -7.04 7.47
CA PHE A 76 2.65 -7.39 6.50
C PHE A 76 2.12 -7.36 5.07
N ASN A 77 1.18 -6.46 4.79
CA ASN A 77 0.54 -6.34 3.49
C ASN A 77 1.15 -5.24 2.63
N GLY A 78 1.94 -4.38 3.22
CA GLY A 78 2.58 -3.29 2.51
C GLY A 78 3.38 -2.41 3.45
N ASP A 79 4.03 -1.41 2.87
CA ASP A 79 4.85 -0.50 3.65
C ASP A 79 5.21 0.70 2.79
N ILE A 80 6.01 1.59 3.34
CA ILE A 80 6.53 2.74 2.65
C ILE A 80 8.02 2.56 2.43
N LEU A 81 8.46 2.81 1.20
CA LEU A 81 9.87 2.74 0.85
C LEU A 81 10.36 4.13 0.46
N PRO A 82 11.51 4.55 0.96
CA PRO A 82 12.16 5.77 0.48
C PRO A 82 12.89 5.48 -0.82
N GLY A 83 13.25 6.56 -1.53
CA GLY A 83 14.10 6.43 -2.70
C GLY A 83 13.44 6.93 -3.96
N SER A 84 14.11 6.70 -5.08
CA SER A 84 13.59 7.09 -6.38
C SER A 84 12.76 5.97 -6.98
N ALA A 85 11.96 6.33 -7.99
CA ALA A 85 11.14 5.33 -8.68
C ALA A 85 12.02 4.22 -9.30
N ASN A 86 13.21 4.60 -9.76
CA ASN A 86 14.11 3.63 -10.37
C ASN A 86 14.59 2.59 -9.38
N GLU A 87 14.73 2.98 -8.12
CA GLU A 87 15.16 2.06 -7.08
C GLU A 87 14.00 1.25 -6.53
N VAL A 88 12.87 1.91 -6.33
CA VAL A 88 11.74 1.31 -5.64
C VAL A 88 11.05 0.26 -6.49
N ALA A 89 10.72 0.59 -7.73
CA ALA A 89 9.92 -0.32 -8.54
C ALA A 89 10.62 -1.65 -8.78
N PRO A 90 11.88 -1.69 -9.23
CA PRO A 90 12.56 -2.97 -9.39
C PRO A 90 12.75 -3.70 -8.07
N ALA A 91 13.05 -2.96 -7.00
CA ALA A 91 13.27 -3.58 -5.70
C ALA A 91 12.01 -4.25 -5.17
N VAL A 92 10.85 -3.70 -5.48
CA VAL A 92 9.59 -4.25 -4.99
C VAL A 92 9.19 -5.50 -5.76
N PHE A 93 9.32 -5.47 -7.07
CA PHE A 93 8.76 -6.55 -7.90
C PHE A 93 9.76 -7.61 -8.26
N HIS A 94 11.01 -7.22 -8.49
CA HIS A 94 12.02 -8.13 -9.00
C HIS A 94 12.34 -9.30 -8.06
N PRO A 95 12.59 -9.07 -6.79
CA PRO A 95 12.93 -10.18 -5.90
C PRO A 95 11.84 -11.24 -5.81
N VAL A 96 10.60 -10.82 -5.92
CA VAL A 96 9.48 -11.75 -5.85
C VAL A 96 9.42 -12.63 -7.11
N ILE A 97 9.69 -12.02 -8.26
CA ILE A 97 9.61 -12.73 -9.52
C ILE A 97 10.75 -13.74 -9.68
N ASN A 98 11.90 -13.39 -9.19
CA ASN A 98 13.09 -14.20 -9.41
C ASN A 98 13.21 -15.39 -8.45
N ASN A 99 12.31 -15.50 -7.55
CA ASN A 99 12.31 -16.66 -6.65
C ASN A 99 11.39 -17.77 -7.13
#